data_2fe30981df724e57552e94d6c33fe8d2
#
_entry.id   2fe30981df724e57552e94d6c33fe8d2
#
_cell.length_a   1.000
_cell.length_b   1.000
_cell.length_c   1.000
_cell.angle_alpha   90.00
_cell.angle_beta   90.00
_cell.angle_gamma   90.00
#
_symmetry.space_group_name_H-M   'P 1'
#
loop_
_entity.id
_entity.type
_entity.pdbx_description
1 polymer ?
#
loop_
_entity_poly.entity_id
_entity_poly.type
_entity_poly.pdbx_seq_one_letter_code
_entity_poly.pdbx_strand_id
1 'polypeptide(L)'
;MGFPCNQFGAQEPGTDADILEFAMSKYDANFPMFSKIEVNGDGAAPLYEWLRLEQPGDGDSSDIGWNFAKFLVDQSGTVVKRFEPTVTPEDIDADIAALL
;
A
#
# COMPACT_ATOMS: atom_id res chain seq x y z
N MET A 1 -2.86 -7.48 0.16
CA MET A 1 -1.79 -7.43 -0.87
C MET A 1 -0.74 -6.42 -0.45
N GLY A 2 0.53 -6.79 -0.49
CA GLY A 2 1.64 -5.93 -0.13
C GLY A 2 2.49 -5.54 -1.34
N PHE A 3 2.80 -4.25 -1.47
CA PHE A 3 3.61 -3.71 -2.56
C PHE A 3 4.84 -3.01 -1.96
N PRO A 4 6.02 -3.63 -1.99
CA PRO A 4 7.23 -3.00 -1.48
C PRO A 4 7.60 -1.76 -2.27
N CYS A 5 8.15 -0.76 -1.60
CA CYS A 5 8.55 0.50 -2.21
C CYS A 5 9.79 1.06 -1.52
N ASN A 6 10.78 1.54 -2.29
CA ASN A 6 12.01 2.09 -1.75
C ASN A 6 12.04 3.63 -1.76
N GLN A 7 10.93 4.28 -2.11
CA GLN A 7 10.88 5.75 -2.23
C GLN A 7 10.87 6.48 -0.87
N PHE A 8 10.58 5.76 0.22
CA PHE A 8 10.42 6.36 1.55
C PHE A 8 11.57 5.94 2.45
N GLY A 9 12.58 6.80 2.55
CA GLY A 9 13.73 6.56 3.41
C GLY A 9 14.65 5.45 2.95
N ALA A 10 14.49 4.98 1.69
CA ALA A 10 15.29 3.89 1.15
C ALA A 10 15.31 2.65 2.06
N GLN A 11 14.17 2.28 2.61
CA GLN A 11 14.04 1.19 3.59
C GLN A 11 13.79 -0.19 2.96
N GLU A 12 13.66 -0.25 1.64
CA GLU A 12 13.47 -1.50 0.89
C GLU A 12 14.48 -1.63 -0.26
N PRO A 13 15.80 -1.62 0.03
CA PRO A 13 16.82 -1.61 -1.03
C PRO A 13 17.09 -2.98 -1.66
N GLY A 14 16.60 -4.06 -1.04
CA GLY A 14 16.88 -5.43 -1.49
C GLY A 14 16.12 -5.82 -2.76
N THR A 15 16.38 -7.04 -3.23
CA THR A 15 15.62 -7.65 -4.33
C THR A 15 14.23 -8.06 -3.87
N ASP A 16 13.33 -8.35 -4.80
CA ASP A 16 12.00 -8.84 -4.47
C ASP A 16 12.05 -10.11 -3.60
N ALA A 17 12.98 -11.02 -3.91
CA ALA A 17 13.17 -12.24 -3.12
C ALA A 17 13.66 -11.95 -1.70
N ASP A 18 14.60 -11.02 -1.54
CA ASP A 18 15.12 -10.62 -0.22
C ASP A 18 14.02 -9.99 0.63
N ILE A 19 13.21 -9.13 0.03
CA ILE A 19 12.11 -8.45 0.70
C ILE A 19 11.05 -9.46 1.15
N LEU A 20 10.68 -10.39 0.31
CA LEU A 20 9.72 -11.45 0.64
C LEU A 20 10.21 -12.30 1.81
N GLU A 21 11.46 -12.74 1.75
CA GLU A 21 12.04 -13.53 2.83
C GLU A 21 12.06 -12.76 4.16
N PHE A 22 12.46 -11.50 4.12
CA PHE A 22 12.48 -10.64 5.30
C PHE A 22 11.09 -10.49 5.92
N ALA A 23 10.08 -10.21 5.09
CA ALA A 23 8.70 -10.03 5.55
C ALA A 23 8.15 -11.31 6.19
N MET A 24 8.41 -12.46 5.59
CA MET A 24 7.93 -13.74 6.08
C MET A 24 8.68 -14.21 7.32
N SER A 25 10.02 -14.11 7.34
CA SER A 25 10.83 -14.64 8.43
C SER A 25 10.81 -13.76 9.67
N LYS A 26 10.75 -12.44 9.51
CA LYS A 26 10.80 -11.52 10.65
C LYS A 26 9.41 -11.09 11.15
N TYR A 27 8.45 -10.93 10.23
CA TYR A 27 7.12 -10.40 10.56
C TYR A 27 5.99 -11.40 10.30
N ASP A 28 6.32 -12.60 9.84
CA ASP A 28 5.32 -13.65 9.54
C ASP A 28 4.21 -13.13 8.61
N ALA A 29 4.58 -12.35 7.60
CA ALA A 29 3.64 -11.81 6.63
C ALA A 29 3.03 -12.96 5.82
N ASN A 30 1.72 -13.16 5.95
CA ASN A 30 1.01 -14.28 5.32
C ASN A 30 0.02 -13.84 4.23
N PHE A 31 0.12 -12.60 3.79
CA PHE A 31 -0.67 -12.08 2.67
C PHE A 31 0.18 -12.03 1.39
N PRO A 32 -0.46 -11.98 0.20
CA PRO A 32 0.28 -11.90 -1.06
C PRO A 32 1.20 -10.67 -1.12
N MET A 33 2.48 -10.92 -1.43
CA MET A 33 3.48 -9.88 -1.66
C MET A 33 3.79 -9.82 -3.14
N PHE A 34 3.88 -8.59 -3.65
CA PHE A 34 4.15 -8.33 -5.07
C PHE A 34 5.55 -7.74 -5.26
N SER A 35 5.95 -7.54 -6.50
CA SER A 35 7.24 -6.94 -6.84
C SER A 35 7.33 -5.52 -6.32
N LYS A 36 8.55 -5.08 -6.01
CA LYS A 36 8.82 -3.71 -5.60
C LYS A 36 8.45 -2.74 -6.73
N ILE A 37 7.75 -1.66 -6.36
CA ILE A 37 7.28 -0.64 -7.30
C ILE A 37 7.61 0.76 -6.79
N GLU A 38 7.45 1.75 -7.64
CA GLU A 38 7.33 3.14 -7.24
C GLU A 38 5.84 3.50 -7.18
N VAL A 39 5.47 4.40 -6.28
CA VAL A 39 4.07 4.80 -6.06
C VAL A 39 3.82 6.27 -6.36
N ASN A 40 4.87 7.08 -6.42
CA ASN A 40 4.83 8.50 -6.74
C ASN A 40 5.75 8.82 -7.92
N GLY A 41 5.46 9.92 -8.61
CA GLY A 41 6.29 10.44 -9.69
C GLY A 41 6.07 9.72 -11.02
N ASP A 42 6.96 9.98 -11.96
CA ASP A 42 6.83 9.47 -13.35
C ASP A 42 6.96 7.95 -13.45
N GLY A 43 7.66 7.33 -12.51
CA GLY A 43 7.85 5.87 -12.47
C GLY A 43 6.79 5.12 -11.70
N ALA A 44 5.75 5.78 -11.21
CA ALA A 44 4.71 5.13 -10.42
C ALA A 44 4.02 4.00 -11.19
N ALA A 45 3.81 2.86 -10.52
CA ALA A 45 3.08 1.75 -11.11
C ALA A 45 1.65 2.18 -11.48
N PRO A 46 1.12 1.70 -12.62
CA PRO A 46 -0.24 2.07 -13.06
C PRO A 46 -1.31 1.82 -12.00
N LEU A 47 -1.18 0.76 -11.20
CA LEU A 47 -2.10 0.47 -10.10
C LEU A 47 -2.16 1.64 -9.11
N TYR A 48 -1.00 2.19 -8.72
CA TYR A 48 -0.96 3.28 -7.75
C TYR A 48 -1.36 4.62 -8.35
N GLU A 49 -1.12 4.84 -9.64
CA GLU A 49 -1.68 6.01 -10.33
C GLU A 49 -3.20 6.00 -10.25
N TRP A 50 -3.81 4.84 -10.49
CA TRP A 50 -5.25 4.66 -10.41
C TRP A 50 -5.78 4.80 -8.98
N LEU A 51 -5.14 4.16 -7.99
CA LEU A 51 -5.54 4.27 -6.59
C LEU A 51 -5.52 5.71 -6.10
N ARG A 52 -4.46 6.46 -6.44
CA ARG A 52 -4.31 7.87 -6.05
C ARG A 52 -5.33 8.76 -6.74
N LEU A 53 -5.70 8.44 -7.97
CA LEU A 53 -6.72 9.18 -8.71
C LEU A 53 -8.11 8.97 -8.09
N GLU A 54 -8.44 7.74 -7.71
CA GLU A 54 -9.73 7.41 -7.12
C GLU A 54 -9.87 7.94 -5.69
N GLN A 55 -8.79 7.91 -4.92
CA GLN A 55 -8.76 8.40 -3.51
C GLN A 55 -7.51 9.25 -3.31
N PRO A 56 -7.56 10.55 -3.66
CA PRO A 56 -6.37 11.40 -3.63
C PRO A 56 -5.92 11.83 -2.24
N GLY A 57 -6.71 11.57 -1.21
CA GLY A 57 -6.39 12.01 0.16
C GLY A 57 -6.76 13.47 0.38
N ASP A 58 -6.38 14.01 1.55
CA ASP A 58 -6.80 15.33 2.01
C ASP A 58 -5.74 16.43 1.78
N GLY A 59 -4.55 16.07 1.26
CA GLY A 59 -3.48 17.02 1.05
C GLY A 59 -3.56 17.75 -0.29
N ASP A 60 -2.57 18.62 -0.55
CA ASP A 60 -2.47 19.36 -1.81
C ASP A 60 -2.08 18.48 -2.99
N SER A 61 -1.53 17.31 -2.71
CA SER A 61 -1.08 16.34 -3.71
C SER A 61 -1.66 14.97 -3.36
N SER A 62 -1.94 14.16 -4.39
CA SER A 62 -2.36 12.76 -4.19
C SER A 62 -1.19 11.83 -3.86
N ASP A 63 0.03 12.32 -3.79
CA ASP A 63 1.21 11.52 -3.51
C ASP A 63 1.06 10.73 -2.21
N ILE A 64 1.59 9.49 -2.22
CA ILE A 64 1.70 8.70 -1.01
C ILE A 64 2.76 9.36 -0.13
N GLY A 65 2.42 9.61 1.13
CA GLY A 65 3.28 10.38 2.03
C GLY A 65 4.41 9.60 2.65
N TRP A 66 4.21 8.31 2.93
CA TRP A 66 5.22 7.46 3.58
C TRP A 66 4.85 5.99 3.44
N ASN A 67 5.68 5.12 4.04
CA ASN A 67 5.42 3.67 4.10
C ASN A 67 4.09 3.37 4.80
N PHE A 68 3.49 2.25 4.43
CA PHE A 68 2.26 1.70 5.04
C PHE A 68 0.98 2.49 4.78
N ALA A 69 0.92 3.28 3.72
CA ALA A 69 -0.35 3.78 3.22
C ALA A 69 -1.20 2.60 2.72
N LYS A 70 -2.50 2.64 2.94
CA LYS A 70 -3.40 1.55 2.60
C LYS A 70 -4.58 2.07 1.79
N PHE A 71 -5.08 1.21 0.91
CA PHE A 71 -6.30 1.47 0.14
C PHE A 71 -7.24 0.30 0.32
N LEU A 72 -8.51 0.58 0.55
CA LEU A 72 -9.54 -0.44 0.67
C LEU A 72 -10.35 -0.51 -0.62
N VAL A 73 -10.39 -1.70 -1.22
CA VAL A 73 -11.12 -1.96 -2.46
C VAL A 73 -12.23 -2.95 -2.14
N ASP A 74 -13.45 -2.64 -2.58
CA ASP A 74 -14.60 -3.50 -2.31
C ASP A 74 -14.67 -4.70 -3.27
N GLN A 75 -15.69 -5.53 -3.10
CA GLN A 75 -15.86 -6.75 -3.89
C GLN A 75 -16.12 -6.48 -5.38
N SER A 76 -16.58 -5.29 -5.73
CA SER A 76 -16.80 -4.89 -7.12
C SER A 76 -15.59 -4.27 -7.79
N GLY A 77 -14.50 -4.07 -7.05
CA GLY A 77 -13.30 -3.43 -7.57
C GLY A 77 -13.28 -1.92 -7.42
N THR A 78 -14.18 -1.35 -6.62
CA THR A 78 -14.21 0.09 -6.35
C THR A 78 -13.31 0.44 -5.18
N VAL A 79 -12.45 1.46 -5.34
CA VAL A 79 -11.60 1.97 -4.25
C VAL A 79 -12.45 2.84 -3.36
N VAL A 80 -12.81 2.34 -2.19
CA VAL A 80 -13.78 3.00 -1.31
C VAL A 80 -13.13 3.92 -0.28
N LYS A 81 -11.86 3.68 0.09
CA LYS A 81 -11.21 4.49 1.10
C LYS A 81 -9.69 4.39 1.03
N ARG A 82 -9.02 5.48 1.41
CA ARG A 82 -7.58 5.56 1.58
C ARG A 82 -7.27 5.81 3.05
N PHE A 83 -6.26 5.11 3.58
CA PHE A 83 -5.83 5.26 4.97
C PHE A 83 -4.38 5.72 5.00
N GLU A 84 -4.10 6.73 5.81
CA GLU A 84 -2.75 7.22 6.00
C GLU A 84 -1.89 6.21 6.76
N PRO A 85 -0.54 6.33 6.69
CA PRO A 85 0.37 5.34 7.27
C PRO A 85 0.13 5.00 8.73
N THR A 86 -0.31 5.96 9.54
CA THR A 86 -0.52 5.78 10.99
C THR A 86 -1.77 4.96 11.35
N VAL A 87 -2.67 4.73 10.40
CA VAL A 87 -3.87 3.92 10.64
C VAL A 87 -3.48 2.46 10.64
N THR A 88 -3.74 1.75 11.74
CA THR A 88 -3.35 0.35 11.89
C THR A 88 -4.35 -0.59 11.20
N PRO A 89 -3.93 -1.85 10.89
CA PRO A 89 -4.88 -2.83 10.39
C PRO A 89 -6.08 -3.07 11.31
N GLU A 90 -5.89 -3.01 12.61
CA GLU A 90 -6.95 -3.16 13.60
C GLU A 90 -7.99 -2.03 13.47
N ASP A 91 -7.53 -0.81 13.17
CA ASP A 91 -8.40 0.35 12.98
C ASP A 91 -9.26 0.23 11.72
N ILE A 92 -8.79 -0.54 10.73
CA ILE A 92 -9.48 -0.73 9.45
C ILE A 92 -10.51 -1.87 9.51
N ASP A 93 -10.41 -2.73 10.50
CA ASP A 93 -11.20 -3.97 10.59
C ASP A 93 -12.71 -3.72 10.45
N ALA A 94 -13.23 -2.69 11.12
CA ALA A 94 -14.65 -2.35 11.03
C ALA A 94 -15.08 -1.94 9.62
N ASP A 95 -14.22 -1.19 8.91
CA ASP A 95 -14.49 -0.79 7.53
C ASP A 95 -14.51 -2.01 6.60
N ILE A 96 -13.60 -2.97 6.81
CA ILE A 96 -13.56 -4.21 6.04
C ILE A 96 -14.82 -5.03 6.31
N ALA A 97 -15.19 -5.20 7.57
CA ALA A 97 -16.36 -5.98 7.95
C ALA A 97 -17.63 -5.42 7.33
N ALA A 98 -17.74 -4.10 7.19
CA ALA A 98 -18.90 -3.45 6.59
C ALA A 98 -19.06 -3.74 5.09
N LEU A 99 -18.00 -4.19 4.41
CA LEU A 99 -18.02 -4.52 2.99
C LEU A 99 -18.25 -6.00 2.69
N LEU A 100 -18.22 -6.84 3.71
CA LEU A 100 -18.35 -8.30 3.54
C LEU A 100 -19.81 -8.77 3.54
#